data_c5a30fcda15cdfcbc6b2816c708fb985
#
_entry.id   c5a30fcda15cdfcbc6b2816c708fb985
#
_cell.length_a   1.000
_cell.length_b   1.000
_cell.length_c   1.000
_cell.angle_alpha   90.00
_cell.angle_beta   90.00
_cell.angle_gamma   90.00
#
_symmetry.space_group_name_H-M   'P 1'
#
loop_
_entity.id
_entity.type
_entity.pdbx_description
1 polymer ?
#
loop_
_entity_poly.entity_id
_entity_poly.type
_entity_poly.pdbx_seq_one_letter_code
_entity_poly.pdbx_strand_id
1 'polypeptide(L)'
;MASETVVVGLNWVGDNVLALPTYRALYHRFRSEGGITVAAPEHIASLLASAGIFRSVIPWSGDTRERIRMLKAGRFRRAVILPNSFRAAMVAFAAGIGERWGYSTDARGMLLTHGVRPDSSRGHQLDDYSMLLAAMNAPRVVDEIPTMSIPLHVRERAGRLMRDAGVRLDEPLFGLHAGGLYGRAKHWGDQRYGELAQRLRNAGFSVVLLTSPGERHQAEAISAATSGLPIIGDDGDVLHLAAAISHCSVVVTNDSGPLHLATALAVPSVSIFGPTDPDRTVIPGASRVVRKPFACQPCYKRECPLMHHGCMNEITVDDVFAASVGLFNEIEGKIESDGAGAVAFGTE
;
A
#
# COMPACT_ATOMS: atom_id res chain seq x y z
N MET A 1 -24.79 17.46 -8.46
CA MET A 1 -24.71 16.77 -9.76
C MET A 1 -24.01 15.42 -9.52
N ALA A 2 -24.41 14.37 -10.22
CA ALA A 2 -23.70 13.09 -10.16
C ALA A 2 -22.31 13.24 -10.81
N SER A 3 -21.31 12.46 -10.39
CA SER A 3 -20.01 12.43 -11.06
C SER A 3 -20.15 11.85 -12.46
N GLU A 4 -19.67 12.54 -13.48
CA GLU A 4 -19.66 12.05 -14.86
C GLU A 4 -18.48 11.12 -15.14
N THR A 5 -17.50 11.07 -14.24
CA THR A 5 -16.25 10.33 -14.42
C THR A 5 -16.12 9.22 -13.38
N VAL A 6 -15.95 7.98 -13.85
CA VAL A 6 -15.53 6.85 -13.02
C VAL A 6 -14.06 6.53 -13.27
N VAL A 7 -13.31 6.33 -12.21
CA VAL A 7 -11.96 5.76 -12.27
C VAL A 7 -12.06 4.29 -11.92
N VAL A 8 -11.65 3.43 -12.84
CA VAL A 8 -11.47 2.00 -12.56
C VAL A 8 -10.19 1.84 -11.77
N GLY A 9 -10.30 1.53 -10.49
CA GLY A 9 -9.20 1.42 -9.55
C GLY A 9 -8.41 0.13 -9.72
N LEU A 10 -7.26 0.08 -9.05
CA LEU A 10 -6.32 -1.04 -9.11
C LEU A 10 -6.76 -2.18 -8.18
N ASN A 11 -6.19 -3.38 -8.38
CA ASN A 11 -6.62 -4.56 -7.63
C ASN A 11 -5.85 -4.75 -6.30
N TRP A 12 -4.66 -4.16 -6.18
CA TRP A 12 -3.78 -4.35 -5.03
C TRP A 12 -3.76 -3.11 -4.13
N VAL A 13 -3.63 -3.32 -2.84
CA VAL A 13 -3.55 -2.25 -1.83
C VAL A 13 -2.40 -1.30 -2.15
N GLY A 14 -1.19 -1.83 -2.33
CA GLY A 14 0.00 -1.04 -2.60
C GLY A 14 -0.13 -0.18 -3.86
N ASP A 15 -0.67 -0.76 -4.94
CA ASP A 15 -0.88 -0.04 -6.21
C ASP A 15 -1.87 1.13 -6.03
N ASN A 16 -2.96 0.94 -5.28
CA ASN A 16 -3.93 2.01 -5.01
C ASN A 16 -3.33 3.12 -4.15
N VAL A 17 -2.50 2.77 -3.17
CA VAL A 17 -1.79 3.76 -2.33
C VAL A 17 -0.81 4.56 -3.18
N LEU A 18 0.00 3.90 -4.00
CA LEU A 18 0.92 4.58 -4.92
C LEU A 18 0.18 5.42 -5.98
N ALA A 19 -1.07 5.08 -6.31
CA ALA A 19 -1.90 5.87 -7.23
C ALA A 19 -2.64 7.04 -6.55
N LEU A 20 -2.52 7.26 -5.24
CA LEU A 20 -3.20 8.38 -4.55
C LEU A 20 -2.91 9.76 -5.19
N PRO A 21 -1.67 10.10 -5.55
CA PRO A 21 -1.38 11.32 -6.27
C PRO A 21 -2.11 11.40 -7.63
N THR A 22 -2.14 10.30 -8.38
CA THR A 22 -2.90 10.21 -9.64
C THR A 22 -4.39 10.45 -9.44
N TYR A 23 -4.99 9.86 -8.40
CA TYR A 23 -6.39 10.12 -8.06
C TYR A 23 -6.65 11.59 -7.71
N ARG A 24 -5.76 12.24 -6.96
CA ARG A 24 -5.85 13.68 -6.67
C ARG A 24 -5.78 14.53 -7.94
N ALA A 25 -4.85 14.23 -8.84
CA ALA A 25 -4.74 14.92 -10.11
C ALA A 25 -6.02 14.78 -10.96
N LEU A 26 -6.61 13.59 -11.02
CA LEU A 26 -7.89 13.35 -11.70
C LEU A 26 -9.04 14.08 -11.00
N TYR A 27 -9.09 14.11 -9.67
CA TYR A 27 -10.07 14.89 -8.94
C TYR A 27 -9.96 16.37 -9.27
N HIS A 28 -8.78 16.95 -9.24
CA HIS A 28 -8.57 18.35 -9.60
C HIS A 28 -8.98 18.66 -11.05
N ARG A 29 -8.71 17.75 -11.97
CA ARG A 29 -9.09 17.86 -13.37
C ARG A 29 -10.61 17.88 -13.58
N PHE A 30 -11.34 17.07 -12.80
CA PHE A 30 -12.79 16.87 -13.00
C PHE A 30 -13.68 17.44 -11.90
N ARG A 31 -13.15 18.21 -10.94
CA ARG A 31 -13.92 18.76 -9.82
C ARG A 31 -15.11 19.62 -10.25
N SER A 32 -14.96 20.39 -11.34
CA SER A 32 -16.05 21.21 -11.92
C SER A 32 -17.13 20.36 -12.62
N GLU A 33 -16.81 19.11 -12.97
CA GLU A 33 -17.72 18.15 -13.59
C GLU A 33 -18.33 17.18 -12.55
N GLY A 34 -18.33 17.55 -11.26
CA GLY A 34 -18.89 16.74 -10.17
C GLY A 34 -17.87 15.80 -9.51
N GLY A 35 -16.57 15.96 -9.76
CA GLY A 35 -15.51 15.14 -9.20
C GLY A 35 -15.39 13.76 -9.83
N ILE A 36 -14.76 12.84 -9.14
CA ILE A 36 -14.55 11.47 -9.62
C ILE A 36 -15.17 10.44 -8.66
N THR A 37 -15.74 9.39 -9.23
CA THR A 37 -16.12 8.17 -8.52
C THR A 37 -15.04 7.11 -8.77
N VAL A 38 -14.61 6.36 -7.77
CA VAL A 38 -13.72 5.22 -7.97
C VAL A 38 -14.48 3.92 -7.84
N ALA A 39 -14.23 2.96 -8.73
CA ALA A 39 -14.71 1.60 -8.63
C ALA A 39 -13.53 0.68 -8.32
N ALA A 40 -13.54 0.04 -7.15
CA ALA A 40 -12.41 -0.70 -6.61
C ALA A 40 -12.85 -1.98 -5.88
N PRO A 41 -11.95 -2.96 -5.65
CA PRO A 41 -12.26 -4.15 -4.86
C PRO A 41 -12.83 -3.81 -3.49
N GLU A 42 -13.78 -4.59 -3.03
CA GLU A 42 -14.52 -4.36 -1.78
C GLU A 42 -13.61 -4.17 -0.56
N HIS A 43 -12.56 -5.00 -0.42
CA HIS A 43 -11.61 -4.93 0.68
C HIS A 43 -10.74 -3.65 0.72
N ILE A 44 -10.72 -2.87 -0.39
CA ILE A 44 -9.97 -1.60 -0.49
C ILE A 44 -10.91 -0.40 -0.43
N ALA A 45 -12.21 -0.62 -0.63
CA ALA A 45 -13.18 0.46 -0.83
C ALA A 45 -13.25 1.43 0.35
N SER A 46 -13.25 0.94 1.59
CA SER A 46 -13.26 1.74 2.81
C SER A 46 -11.99 2.62 2.93
N LEU A 47 -10.82 2.06 2.59
CA LEU A 47 -9.56 2.79 2.55
C LEU A 47 -9.61 3.95 1.56
N LEU A 48 -10.10 3.71 0.35
CA LEU A 48 -10.23 4.76 -0.66
C LEU A 48 -11.29 5.80 -0.26
N ALA A 49 -12.40 5.38 0.37
CA ALA A 49 -13.40 6.30 0.88
C ALA A 49 -12.84 7.25 1.93
N SER A 50 -11.92 6.77 2.79
CA SER A 50 -11.28 7.58 3.82
C SER A 50 -10.27 8.60 3.28
N ALA A 51 -9.79 8.43 2.04
CA ALA A 51 -8.81 9.34 1.44
C ALA A 51 -9.35 10.75 1.13
N GLY A 52 -10.67 10.95 1.15
CA GLY A 52 -11.29 12.27 0.94
C GLY A 52 -11.18 12.83 -0.49
N ILE A 53 -10.76 11.99 -1.46
CA ILE A 53 -10.52 12.39 -2.86
C ILE A 53 -11.78 12.15 -3.71
N PHE A 54 -12.52 11.10 -3.41
CA PHE A 54 -13.61 10.61 -4.24
C PHE A 54 -14.96 11.16 -3.80
N ARG A 55 -15.80 11.49 -4.77
CA ARG A 55 -17.21 11.79 -4.50
C ARG A 55 -17.93 10.56 -3.95
N SER A 56 -17.63 9.41 -4.50
CA SER A 56 -18.13 8.12 -4.04
C SER A 56 -17.17 6.98 -4.42
N VAL A 57 -17.29 5.89 -3.71
CA VAL A 57 -16.58 4.64 -3.98
C VAL A 57 -17.60 3.57 -4.31
N ILE A 58 -17.42 2.86 -5.41
CA ILE A 58 -18.20 1.69 -5.81
C ILE A 58 -17.39 0.45 -5.45
N PRO A 59 -17.72 -0.23 -4.33
CA PRO A 59 -17.09 -1.51 -4.04
C PRO A 59 -17.59 -2.55 -5.03
N TRP A 60 -16.70 -3.33 -5.62
CA TRP A 60 -17.08 -4.39 -6.53
C TRP A 60 -16.41 -5.73 -6.22
N SER A 61 -17.14 -6.81 -6.54
CA SER A 61 -16.65 -8.18 -6.42
C SER A 61 -15.80 -8.61 -7.63
N GLY A 62 -15.38 -9.88 -7.63
CA GLY A 62 -14.66 -10.50 -8.73
C GLY A 62 -15.48 -10.72 -10.02
N ASP A 63 -16.82 -10.72 -9.94
CA ASP A 63 -17.69 -11.04 -11.09
C ASP A 63 -17.72 -9.90 -12.13
N THR A 64 -17.36 -10.26 -13.36
CA THR A 64 -17.33 -9.34 -14.50
C THR A 64 -18.70 -8.78 -14.86
N ARG A 65 -19.76 -9.62 -14.77
CA ARG A 65 -21.13 -9.19 -15.10
C ARG A 65 -21.67 -8.20 -14.09
N GLU A 66 -21.34 -8.40 -12.82
CA GLU A 66 -21.67 -7.49 -11.74
C GLU A 66 -20.99 -6.14 -11.93
N ARG A 67 -19.68 -6.13 -12.22
CA ARG A 67 -18.92 -4.90 -12.52
C ARG A 67 -19.53 -4.11 -13.67
N ILE A 68 -19.92 -4.77 -14.77
CA ILE A 68 -20.60 -4.13 -15.89
C ILE A 68 -21.93 -3.51 -15.43
N ARG A 69 -22.73 -4.24 -14.65
CA ARG A 69 -24.02 -3.76 -14.15
C ARG A 69 -23.87 -2.53 -13.27
N MET A 70 -22.90 -2.54 -12.34
CA MET A 70 -22.61 -1.42 -11.45
C MET A 70 -22.19 -0.17 -12.22
N LEU A 71 -21.25 -0.30 -13.17
CA LEU A 71 -20.82 0.83 -13.98
C LEU A 71 -21.94 1.37 -14.86
N LYS A 72 -22.78 0.50 -15.42
CA LYS A 72 -23.95 0.90 -16.23
C LYS A 72 -24.99 1.65 -15.38
N ALA A 73 -25.24 1.20 -14.15
CA ALA A 73 -26.14 1.86 -13.20
C ALA A 73 -25.67 3.26 -12.81
N GLY A 74 -24.35 3.49 -12.76
CA GLY A 74 -23.74 4.78 -12.45
C GLY A 74 -23.89 5.82 -13.55
N ARG A 75 -24.29 5.45 -14.78
CA ARG A 75 -24.52 6.34 -15.94
C ARG A 75 -23.34 7.29 -16.20
N PHE A 76 -22.13 6.80 -16.06
CA PHE A 76 -20.93 7.60 -16.27
C PHE A 76 -20.75 7.91 -17.76
N ARG A 77 -20.34 9.15 -18.06
CA ARG A 77 -19.96 9.58 -19.41
C ARG A 77 -18.53 9.13 -19.73
N ARG A 78 -17.64 9.15 -18.73
CA ARG A 78 -16.20 8.91 -18.87
C ARG A 78 -15.72 7.82 -17.92
N ALA A 79 -14.84 6.95 -18.41
CA ALA A 79 -14.07 6.01 -17.60
C ALA A 79 -12.57 6.27 -17.76
N VAL A 80 -11.83 6.39 -16.66
CA VAL A 80 -10.37 6.37 -16.61
C VAL A 80 -9.95 5.02 -16.07
N ILE A 81 -9.26 4.22 -16.89
CA ILE A 81 -8.98 2.80 -16.61
C ILE A 81 -7.53 2.65 -16.24
N LEU A 82 -7.21 2.61 -14.95
CA LEU A 82 -5.84 2.47 -14.45
C LEU A 82 -5.26 1.05 -14.65
N PRO A 83 -6.01 -0.05 -14.40
CA PRO A 83 -5.49 -1.40 -14.66
C PRO A 83 -5.18 -1.63 -16.14
N ASN A 84 -4.05 -2.27 -16.44
CA ASN A 84 -3.62 -2.52 -17.82
C ASN A 84 -4.26 -3.77 -18.48
N SER A 85 -5.16 -4.48 -17.81
CA SER A 85 -5.76 -5.71 -18.32
C SER A 85 -6.84 -5.44 -19.39
N PHE A 86 -6.94 -6.35 -20.37
CA PHE A 86 -8.02 -6.38 -21.35
C PHE A 86 -9.40 -6.38 -20.67
N ARG A 87 -9.56 -7.17 -19.60
CA ARG A 87 -10.83 -7.27 -18.85
C ARG A 87 -11.29 -5.92 -18.30
N ALA A 88 -10.39 -5.09 -17.79
CA ALA A 88 -10.77 -3.78 -17.26
C ALA A 88 -11.34 -2.84 -18.33
N ALA A 89 -10.75 -2.82 -19.52
CA ALA A 89 -11.26 -2.05 -20.65
C ALA A 89 -12.59 -2.62 -21.18
N MET A 90 -12.70 -3.95 -21.24
CA MET A 90 -13.93 -4.65 -21.68
C MET A 90 -15.12 -4.35 -20.75
N VAL A 91 -14.91 -4.29 -19.43
CA VAL A 91 -15.96 -3.93 -18.47
C VAL A 91 -16.51 -2.52 -18.74
N ALA A 92 -15.65 -1.53 -18.94
CA ALA A 92 -16.07 -0.16 -19.24
C ALA A 92 -16.77 -0.04 -20.61
N PHE A 93 -16.26 -0.78 -21.62
CA PHE A 93 -16.87 -0.85 -22.94
C PHE A 93 -18.27 -1.48 -22.89
N ALA A 94 -18.43 -2.64 -22.25
CA ALA A 94 -19.69 -3.35 -22.12
C ALA A 94 -20.71 -2.61 -21.23
N ALA A 95 -20.25 -1.75 -20.31
CA ALA A 95 -21.12 -0.85 -19.56
C ALA A 95 -21.69 0.29 -20.39
N GLY A 96 -21.24 0.48 -21.65
CA GLY A 96 -21.71 1.51 -22.56
C GLY A 96 -21.15 2.90 -22.27
N ILE A 97 -20.02 3.00 -21.54
CA ILE A 97 -19.39 4.30 -21.25
C ILE A 97 -18.79 4.87 -22.55
N GLY A 98 -19.21 6.06 -22.94
CA GLY A 98 -18.85 6.66 -24.24
C GLY A 98 -17.37 7.05 -24.35
N GLU A 99 -16.77 7.60 -23.30
CA GLU A 99 -15.40 8.08 -23.27
C GLU A 99 -14.55 7.18 -22.36
N ARG A 100 -13.57 6.47 -22.94
CA ARG A 100 -12.78 5.46 -22.24
C ARG A 100 -11.30 5.72 -22.44
N TRP A 101 -10.63 6.18 -21.36
CA TRP A 101 -9.21 6.51 -21.29
C TRP A 101 -8.42 5.37 -20.64
N GLY A 102 -7.25 5.07 -21.15
CA GLY A 102 -6.36 4.08 -20.57
C GLY A 102 -5.15 3.82 -21.45
N TYR A 103 -4.18 3.06 -20.97
CA TYR A 103 -3.05 2.66 -21.77
C TYR A 103 -3.43 1.61 -22.82
N SER A 104 -2.94 1.76 -24.07
CA SER A 104 -3.19 0.84 -25.18
C SER A 104 -2.24 -0.37 -25.15
N THR A 105 -2.28 -1.11 -24.03
CA THR A 105 -1.54 -2.38 -23.81
C THR A 105 -2.46 -3.58 -24.01
N ASP A 106 -1.93 -4.80 -24.02
CA ASP A 106 -2.68 -6.08 -24.02
C ASP A 106 -3.81 -6.13 -25.06
N ALA A 107 -3.57 -5.64 -26.27
CA ALA A 107 -4.52 -5.60 -27.38
C ALA A 107 -5.86 -4.89 -27.08
N ARG A 108 -5.98 -4.15 -25.96
CA ARG A 108 -7.22 -3.50 -25.53
C ARG A 108 -7.48 -2.13 -26.19
N GLY A 109 -6.57 -1.67 -27.04
CA GLY A 109 -6.70 -0.38 -27.73
C GLY A 109 -8.02 -0.21 -28.46
N MET A 110 -8.59 -1.28 -29.05
CA MET A 110 -9.88 -1.27 -29.73
C MET A 110 -11.09 -1.00 -28.81
N LEU A 111 -10.92 -1.22 -27.51
CA LEU A 111 -11.96 -1.00 -26.49
C LEU A 111 -11.88 0.41 -25.90
N LEU A 112 -10.81 1.14 -26.15
CA LEU A 112 -10.59 2.50 -25.67
C LEU A 112 -10.99 3.51 -26.74
N THR A 113 -11.55 4.65 -26.33
CA THR A 113 -11.76 5.79 -27.24
C THR A 113 -10.53 6.71 -27.25
N HIS A 114 -9.78 6.69 -26.17
CA HIS A 114 -8.55 7.46 -25.96
C HIS A 114 -7.47 6.54 -25.40
N GLY A 115 -6.85 5.79 -26.31
CA GLY A 115 -5.73 4.89 -25.97
C GLY A 115 -4.43 5.68 -25.92
N VAL A 116 -3.78 5.71 -24.75
CA VAL A 116 -2.48 6.34 -24.55
C VAL A 116 -1.39 5.26 -24.60
N ARG A 117 -0.26 5.54 -25.23
CA ARG A 117 0.90 4.65 -25.19
C ARG A 117 1.65 4.88 -23.87
N PRO A 118 1.92 3.82 -23.08
CA PRO A 118 2.74 3.97 -21.89
C PRO A 118 4.17 4.35 -22.27
N ASP A 119 4.87 5.03 -21.37
CA ASP A 119 6.32 5.18 -21.48
C ASP A 119 6.98 3.79 -21.34
N SER A 120 7.99 3.53 -22.17
CA SER A 120 8.78 2.30 -22.11
C SER A 120 9.84 2.35 -21.01
N SER A 121 10.16 3.53 -20.48
CA SER A 121 11.07 3.68 -19.35
C SER A 121 10.38 3.14 -18.08
N ARG A 122 11.03 2.18 -17.43
CA ARG A 122 10.58 1.66 -16.14
C ARG A 122 11.08 2.57 -15.01
N GLY A 123 10.53 3.76 -14.88
CA GLY A 123 10.75 4.66 -13.76
C GLY A 123 10.04 4.19 -12.48
N HIS A 124 9.90 5.06 -11.50
CA HIS A 124 9.13 4.77 -10.29
C HIS A 124 7.64 4.55 -10.61
N GLN A 125 6.95 3.69 -9.86
CA GLN A 125 5.53 3.35 -10.12
C GLN A 125 4.59 4.56 -9.96
N LEU A 126 4.97 5.58 -9.21
CA LEU A 126 4.24 6.86 -9.13
C LEU A 126 4.05 7.50 -10.51
N ASP A 127 5.03 7.31 -11.41
CA ASP A 127 5.03 7.91 -12.75
C ASP A 127 4.25 7.09 -13.78
N ASP A 128 3.80 5.88 -13.42
CA ASP A 128 3.11 4.97 -14.36
C ASP A 128 1.89 5.60 -15.04
N TYR A 129 1.27 6.59 -14.43
CA TYR A 129 0.08 7.26 -14.97
C TYR A 129 0.35 8.67 -15.49
N SER A 130 1.60 9.13 -15.48
CA SER A 130 1.98 10.49 -15.91
C SER A 130 1.58 10.80 -17.35
N MET A 131 1.79 9.84 -18.27
CA MET A 131 1.40 9.98 -19.67
C MET A 131 -0.12 10.04 -19.85
N LEU A 132 -0.87 9.27 -19.05
CA LEU A 132 -2.32 9.28 -19.08
C LEU A 132 -2.85 10.62 -18.55
N LEU A 133 -2.31 11.12 -17.43
CA LEU A 133 -2.64 12.43 -16.88
C LEU A 133 -2.35 13.57 -17.87
N ALA A 134 -1.18 13.54 -18.53
CA ALA A 134 -0.79 14.51 -19.52
C ALA A 134 -1.76 14.52 -20.72
N ALA A 135 -2.14 13.35 -21.23
CA ALA A 135 -3.11 13.23 -22.33
C ALA A 135 -4.51 13.76 -21.96
N MET A 136 -4.86 13.76 -20.67
CA MET A 136 -6.13 14.28 -20.14
C MET A 136 -6.05 15.75 -19.72
N ASN A 137 -4.92 16.43 -19.90
CA ASN A 137 -4.65 17.76 -19.36
C ASN A 137 -4.92 17.85 -17.85
N ALA A 138 -4.63 16.78 -17.13
CA ALA A 138 -4.65 16.75 -15.67
C ALA A 138 -3.34 17.33 -15.11
N PRO A 139 -3.34 17.89 -13.89
CA PRO A 139 -2.11 18.35 -13.23
C PRO A 139 -1.05 17.25 -13.23
N ARG A 140 0.21 17.62 -13.47
CA ARG A 140 1.32 16.69 -13.37
C ARG A 140 1.59 16.41 -11.89
N VAL A 141 1.67 15.16 -11.54
CA VAL A 141 2.13 14.69 -10.23
C VAL A 141 3.62 14.42 -10.37
N VAL A 142 4.44 15.27 -9.76
CA VAL A 142 5.91 15.09 -9.70
C VAL A 142 6.27 15.09 -8.24
N ASP A 143 7.03 14.08 -7.82
CA ASP A 143 7.57 13.93 -6.45
C ASP A 143 6.51 13.98 -5.32
N GLU A 144 5.23 13.79 -5.64
CA GLU A 144 4.18 13.71 -4.62
C GLU A 144 4.26 12.38 -3.87
N ILE A 145 4.65 12.44 -2.61
CA ILE A 145 4.54 11.27 -1.71
C ILE A 145 3.05 10.96 -1.50
N PRO A 146 2.62 9.71 -1.70
CA PRO A 146 1.26 9.30 -1.34
C PRO A 146 1.01 9.58 0.13
N THR A 147 -0.03 10.34 0.44
CA THR A 147 -0.41 10.64 1.82
C THR A 147 -1.86 10.30 2.05
N MET A 148 -2.17 9.83 3.24
CA MET A 148 -3.53 9.60 3.69
C MET A 148 -3.65 9.82 5.19
N SER A 149 -4.86 10.08 5.65
CA SER A 149 -5.20 10.16 7.07
C SER A 149 -6.24 9.10 7.41
N ILE A 150 -6.13 8.56 8.63
CA ILE A 150 -7.15 7.64 9.16
C ILE A 150 -8.19 8.47 9.93
N PRO A 151 -9.49 8.27 9.69
CA PRO A 151 -10.52 8.93 10.47
C PRO A 151 -10.35 8.64 11.98
N LEU A 152 -10.46 9.67 12.81
CA LEU A 152 -10.14 9.57 14.24
C LEU A 152 -10.87 8.40 14.93
N HIS A 153 -12.17 8.24 14.66
CA HIS A 153 -12.96 7.16 15.26
C HIS A 153 -12.50 5.75 14.86
N VAL A 154 -11.93 5.58 13.65
CA VAL A 154 -11.36 4.31 13.17
C VAL A 154 -10.03 4.05 13.88
N ARG A 155 -9.17 5.08 13.98
CA ARG A 155 -7.90 4.99 14.70
C ARG A 155 -8.10 4.66 16.16
N GLU A 156 -9.03 5.35 16.85
CA GLU A 156 -9.36 5.08 18.25
C GLU A 156 -9.90 3.65 18.45
N ARG A 157 -10.76 3.17 17.54
CA ARG A 157 -11.24 1.80 17.57
C ARG A 157 -10.09 0.80 17.44
N ALA A 158 -9.17 1.01 16.47
CA ALA A 158 -8.00 0.16 16.34
C ALA A 158 -7.15 0.15 17.61
N GLY A 159 -6.89 1.31 18.23
CA GLY A 159 -6.16 1.41 19.47
C GLY A 159 -6.85 0.67 20.66
N ARG A 160 -8.18 0.67 20.73
CA ARG A 160 -8.94 -0.14 21.72
C ARG A 160 -8.74 -1.63 21.48
N LEU A 161 -8.96 -2.09 20.24
CA LEU A 161 -8.77 -3.51 19.87
C LEU A 161 -7.35 -4.01 20.15
N MET A 162 -6.35 -3.17 19.88
CA MET A 162 -4.95 -3.48 20.16
C MET A 162 -4.70 -3.64 21.68
N ARG A 163 -5.20 -2.72 22.50
CA ARG A 163 -5.10 -2.84 23.98
C ARG A 163 -5.82 -4.07 24.51
N ASP A 164 -7.03 -4.35 24.01
CA ASP A 164 -7.82 -5.54 24.39
C ASP A 164 -7.09 -6.84 24.01
N ALA A 165 -6.29 -6.82 22.94
CA ALA A 165 -5.41 -7.91 22.54
C ALA A 165 -4.07 -7.97 23.31
N GLY A 166 -3.84 -7.07 24.27
CA GLY A 166 -2.64 -7.04 25.11
C GLY A 166 -1.46 -6.25 24.53
N VAL A 167 -1.68 -5.43 23.47
CA VAL A 167 -0.65 -4.54 22.91
C VAL A 167 -0.46 -3.33 23.84
N ARG A 168 0.78 -3.06 24.23
CA ARG A 168 1.13 -1.87 25.02
C ARG A 168 1.39 -0.71 24.06
N LEU A 169 0.46 0.27 24.04
CA LEU A 169 0.52 1.44 23.18
C LEU A 169 1.25 2.64 23.82
N ASP A 170 1.62 2.53 25.08
CA ASP A 170 2.42 3.47 25.86
C ASP A 170 3.94 3.25 25.71
N GLU A 171 4.33 2.20 25.02
CA GLU A 171 5.71 1.88 24.67
C GLU A 171 5.92 1.95 23.15
N PRO A 172 7.18 2.13 22.68
CA PRO A 172 7.49 2.04 21.26
C PRO A 172 7.03 0.71 20.68
N LEU A 173 6.17 0.77 19.64
CA LEU A 173 5.50 -0.38 19.07
C LEU A 173 6.05 -0.74 17.70
N PHE A 174 6.49 -1.98 17.54
CA PHE A 174 6.88 -2.56 16.25
C PHE A 174 5.75 -3.40 15.67
N GLY A 175 5.26 -3.03 14.49
CA GLY A 175 4.32 -3.82 13.71
C GLY A 175 5.07 -4.75 12.74
N LEU A 176 4.84 -6.06 12.81
CA LEU A 176 5.48 -7.05 11.94
C LEU A 176 4.46 -7.64 10.97
N HIS A 177 4.70 -7.52 9.66
CA HIS A 177 3.85 -8.13 8.63
C HIS A 177 4.65 -9.14 7.80
N ALA A 178 4.46 -10.42 8.09
CA ALA A 178 5.18 -11.53 7.44
C ALA A 178 4.56 -11.95 6.08
N GLY A 179 3.35 -11.52 5.79
CA GLY A 179 2.59 -11.92 4.61
C GLY A 179 3.06 -11.30 3.29
N GLY A 180 2.32 -11.63 2.23
CA GLY A 180 2.54 -11.13 0.88
C GLY A 180 1.77 -11.98 -0.14
N LEU A 181 0.62 -11.49 -0.60
CA LEU A 181 -0.26 -12.20 -1.54
C LEU A 181 0.32 -12.36 -2.96
N TYR A 182 1.45 -11.73 -3.25
CA TYR A 182 2.08 -11.82 -4.58
C TYR A 182 2.59 -13.24 -4.89
N GLY A 183 3.19 -13.92 -3.88
CA GLY A 183 3.76 -15.25 -4.01
C GLY A 183 4.90 -15.51 -3.04
N ARG A 184 5.26 -16.79 -2.88
CA ARG A 184 6.26 -17.25 -1.90
C ARG A 184 7.66 -16.65 -2.11
N ALA A 185 7.98 -16.21 -3.32
CA ALA A 185 9.28 -15.61 -3.62
C ALA A 185 9.61 -14.35 -2.79
N LYS A 186 8.59 -13.64 -2.29
CA LYS A 186 8.76 -12.45 -1.43
C LYS A 186 8.78 -12.77 0.07
N HIS A 187 8.51 -14.01 0.49
CA HIS A 187 8.42 -14.36 1.90
C HIS A 187 9.83 -14.51 2.50
N TRP A 188 10.11 -13.75 3.55
CA TRP A 188 11.36 -13.86 4.30
C TRP A 188 11.40 -15.08 5.21
N GLY A 189 10.25 -15.54 5.69
CA GLY A 189 10.06 -16.76 6.46
C GLY A 189 9.53 -16.51 7.87
N ASP A 190 8.55 -17.32 8.27
CA ASP A 190 7.83 -17.17 9.54
C ASP A 190 8.74 -17.33 10.75
N GLN A 191 9.71 -18.29 10.69
CA GLN A 191 10.67 -18.51 11.76
C GLN A 191 11.55 -17.26 12.02
N ARG A 192 12.00 -16.57 10.94
CA ARG A 192 12.82 -15.36 11.07
C ARG A 192 12.01 -14.19 11.63
N TYR A 193 10.74 -14.06 11.25
CA TYR A 193 9.85 -13.08 11.87
C TYR A 193 9.61 -13.37 13.36
N GLY A 194 9.47 -14.63 13.74
CA GLY A 194 9.36 -15.04 15.13
C GLY A 194 10.61 -14.71 15.95
N GLU A 195 11.80 -14.99 15.41
CA GLU A 195 13.07 -14.65 16.05
C GLU A 195 13.24 -13.12 16.17
N LEU A 196 12.94 -12.38 15.11
CA LEU A 196 12.96 -10.90 15.12
C LEU A 196 12.05 -10.35 16.22
N ALA A 197 10.81 -10.86 16.30
CA ALA A 197 9.84 -10.45 17.31
C ALA A 197 10.37 -10.68 18.73
N GLN A 198 10.98 -11.84 18.99
CA GLN A 198 11.56 -12.15 20.28
C GLN A 198 12.72 -11.21 20.64
N ARG A 199 13.58 -10.90 19.67
CA ARG A 199 14.72 -9.97 19.88
C ARG A 199 14.25 -8.54 20.16
N LEU A 200 13.22 -8.06 19.45
CA LEU A 200 12.61 -6.75 19.70
C LEU A 200 12.01 -6.69 21.10
N ARG A 201 11.27 -7.72 21.53
CA ARG A 201 10.74 -7.79 22.91
C ARG A 201 11.83 -7.81 23.96
N ASN A 202 12.91 -8.56 23.75
CA ASN A 202 14.07 -8.62 24.66
C ASN A 202 14.80 -7.27 24.73
N ALA A 203 14.72 -6.46 23.68
CA ALA A 203 15.23 -5.09 23.66
C ALA A 203 14.26 -4.05 24.27
N GLY A 204 13.11 -4.48 24.82
CA GLY A 204 12.17 -3.61 25.54
C GLY A 204 11.05 -3.02 24.68
N PHE A 205 10.90 -3.45 23.44
CA PHE A 205 9.84 -2.94 22.54
C PHE A 205 8.54 -3.74 22.66
N SER A 206 7.41 -3.08 22.49
CA SER A 206 6.13 -3.73 22.23
C SER A 206 6.09 -4.25 20.79
N VAL A 207 5.50 -5.42 20.55
CA VAL A 207 5.44 -6.04 19.23
C VAL A 207 4.03 -6.56 18.94
N VAL A 208 3.55 -6.30 17.71
CA VAL A 208 2.27 -6.78 17.21
C VAL A 208 2.44 -7.42 15.83
N LEU A 209 1.74 -8.51 15.57
CA LEU A 209 1.64 -9.10 14.25
C LEU A 209 0.49 -8.44 13.49
N LEU A 210 0.81 -7.86 12.35
CA LEU A 210 -0.13 -7.27 11.41
C LEU A 210 -0.45 -8.31 10.34
N THR A 211 -1.73 -8.48 9.99
CA THR A 211 -2.13 -9.51 9.01
C THR A 211 -3.36 -9.08 8.20
N SER A 212 -3.64 -9.84 7.15
CA SER A 212 -4.90 -9.81 6.40
C SER A 212 -5.53 -11.22 6.42
N PRO A 213 -6.83 -11.39 6.13
CA PRO A 213 -7.51 -12.69 6.24
C PRO A 213 -6.83 -13.83 5.47
N GLY A 214 -6.29 -13.54 4.29
CA GLY A 214 -5.58 -14.54 3.48
C GLY A 214 -4.22 -14.97 4.01
N GLU A 215 -3.70 -14.27 5.03
CA GLU A 215 -2.35 -14.44 5.58
C GLU A 215 -2.37 -14.81 7.07
N ARG A 216 -3.56 -14.93 7.66
CA ARG A 216 -3.76 -15.17 9.09
C ARG A 216 -3.00 -16.39 9.60
N HIS A 217 -2.96 -17.48 8.84
CA HIS A 217 -2.26 -18.71 9.21
C HIS A 217 -0.75 -18.51 9.48
N GLN A 218 -0.11 -17.57 8.76
CA GLN A 218 1.30 -17.23 8.99
C GLN A 218 1.46 -16.47 10.31
N ALA A 219 0.58 -15.49 10.57
CA ALA A 219 0.59 -14.75 11.83
C ALA A 219 0.33 -15.68 13.03
N GLU A 220 -0.59 -16.65 12.91
CA GLU A 220 -0.87 -17.66 13.93
C GLU A 220 0.33 -18.56 14.20
N ALA A 221 1.03 -19.00 13.16
CA ALA A 221 2.24 -19.81 13.30
C ALA A 221 3.34 -19.04 14.05
N ILE A 222 3.55 -17.77 13.70
CA ILE A 222 4.53 -16.90 14.39
C ILE A 222 4.08 -16.64 15.84
N SER A 223 2.81 -16.32 16.08
CA SER A 223 2.27 -16.08 17.42
C SER A 223 2.46 -17.30 18.32
N ALA A 224 2.14 -18.51 17.85
CA ALA A 224 2.32 -19.75 18.58
C ALA A 224 3.81 -20.00 18.95
N ALA A 225 4.73 -19.69 18.04
CA ALA A 225 6.16 -19.84 18.25
C ALA A 225 6.79 -18.78 19.18
N THR A 226 6.05 -17.69 19.49
CA THR A 226 6.56 -16.52 20.23
C THR A 226 5.79 -16.22 21.52
N SER A 227 5.21 -17.24 22.14
CA SER A 227 4.43 -17.13 23.39
C SER A 227 3.21 -16.22 23.29
N GLY A 228 2.51 -16.25 22.15
CA GLY A 228 1.20 -15.60 21.99
C GLY A 228 1.27 -14.11 21.65
N LEU A 229 2.07 -13.71 20.66
CA LEU A 229 2.03 -12.32 20.19
C LEU A 229 0.63 -11.93 19.68
N PRO A 230 0.16 -10.71 19.99
CA PRO A 230 -1.11 -10.20 19.48
C PRO A 230 -1.14 -10.16 17.94
N ILE A 231 -2.30 -10.51 17.36
CA ILE A 231 -2.54 -10.48 15.91
C ILE A 231 -3.66 -9.48 15.63
N ILE A 232 -3.42 -8.53 14.72
CA ILE A 232 -4.35 -7.46 14.39
C ILE A 232 -4.49 -7.33 12.86
N GLY A 233 -5.70 -6.99 12.36
CA GLY A 233 -5.96 -6.64 10.96
C GLY A 233 -6.56 -7.76 10.13
N ASP A 234 -7.19 -8.75 10.75
CA ASP A 234 -7.74 -9.96 10.11
C ASP A 234 -9.24 -9.91 9.79
N ASP A 235 -9.88 -8.76 9.95
CA ASP A 235 -11.32 -8.58 9.71
C ASP A 235 -11.70 -8.30 8.24
N GLY A 236 -10.73 -8.32 7.34
CA GLY A 236 -10.97 -8.15 5.90
C GLY A 236 -11.03 -6.70 5.43
N ASP A 237 -10.94 -5.72 6.32
CA ASP A 237 -10.95 -4.30 5.98
C ASP A 237 -9.55 -3.69 6.05
N VAL A 238 -9.01 -3.30 4.90
CA VAL A 238 -7.68 -2.68 4.81
C VAL A 238 -7.59 -1.35 5.56
N LEU A 239 -8.70 -0.63 5.75
CA LEU A 239 -8.72 0.59 6.56
C LEU A 239 -8.42 0.31 8.03
N HIS A 240 -8.89 -0.83 8.57
CA HIS A 240 -8.58 -1.24 9.93
C HIS A 240 -7.10 -1.64 10.09
N LEU A 241 -6.54 -2.33 9.09
CA LEU A 241 -5.10 -2.61 9.06
C LEU A 241 -4.28 -1.31 9.00
N ALA A 242 -4.67 -0.35 8.16
CA ALA A 242 -4.03 0.96 8.07
C ALA A 242 -4.13 1.73 9.40
N ALA A 243 -5.27 1.62 10.09
CA ALA A 243 -5.45 2.21 11.43
C ALA A 243 -4.52 1.57 12.47
N ALA A 244 -4.34 0.25 12.45
CA ALA A 244 -3.37 -0.42 13.33
C ALA A 244 -1.93 0.01 13.02
N ILE A 245 -1.55 0.09 11.75
CA ILE A 245 -0.25 0.61 11.29
C ILE A 245 0.00 2.02 11.85
N SER A 246 -1.01 2.89 11.90
CA SER A 246 -0.87 4.27 12.38
C SER A 246 -0.54 4.40 13.88
N HIS A 247 -0.58 3.31 14.64
CA HIS A 247 -0.15 3.25 16.04
C HIS A 247 1.29 2.73 16.19
N CYS A 248 1.91 2.22 15.13
CA CYS A 248 3.26 1.67 15.18
C CYS A 248 4.32 2.78 15.12
N SER A 249 5.39 2.63 15.90
CA SER A 249 6.61 3.44 15.80
C SER A 249 7.43 3.04 14.57
N VAL A 250 7.48 1.74 14.26
CA VAL A 250 8.15 1.19 13.08
C VAL A 250 7.35 -0.02 12.57
N VAL A 251 7.23 -0.14 11.27
CA VAL A 251 6.65 -1.33 10.60
C VAL A 251 7.75 -2.11 9.89
N VAL A 252 7.84 -3.42 10.13
CA VAL A 252 8.74 -4.33 9.40
C VAL A 252 7.89 -5.23 8.50
N THR A 253 8.16 -5.22 7.21
CA THR A 253 7.34 -5.94 6.23
C THR A 253 8.16 -6.41 5.03
N ASN A 254 7.68 -7.42 4.32
CA ASN A 254 8.14 -7.72 2.97
C ASN A 254 7.69 -6.60 2.00
N ASP A 255 8.14 -6.64 0.75
CA ASP A 255 7.59 -5.81 -0.34
C ASP A 255 6.11 -6.17 -0.58
N SER A 256 5.20 -5.50 0.14
CA SER A 256 3.76 -5.79 0.20
C SER A 256 2.92 -4.55 0.51
N GLY A 257 1.59 -4.70 0.51
CA GLY A 257 0.65 -3.59 0.77
C GLY A 257 0.95 -2.75 2.02
N PRO A 258 1.23 -3.36 3.19
CA PRO A 258 1.58 -2.64 4.42
C PRO A 258 2.78 -1.70 4.32
N LEU A 259 3.78 -1.98 3.47
CA LEU A 259 4.86 -1.05 3.18
C LEU A 259 4.33 0.30 2.67
N HIS A 260 3.43 0.25 1.70
CA HIS A 260 2.88 1.45 1.07
C HIS A 260 1.89 2.17 1.99
N LEU A 261 1.14 1.41 2.81
CA LEU A 261 0.28 1.99 3.86
C LEU A 261 1.12 2.75 4.88
N ALA A 262 2.22 2.16 5.36
CA ALA A 262 3.14 2.83 6.29
C ALA A 262 3.69 4.13 5.68
N THR A 263 4.14 4.09 4.42
CA THR A 263 4.59 5.28 3.69
C THR A 263 3.52 6.36 3.63
N ALA A 264 2.28 6.02 3.24
CA ALA A 264 1.19 6.98 3.09
C ALA A 264 0.70 7.57 4.43
N LEU A 265 0.95 6.87 5.53
CA LEU A 265 0.64 7.28 6.90
C LEU A 265 1.82 8.00 7.58
N ALA A 266 2.93 8.19 6.88
CA ALA A 266 4.19 8.70 7.42
C ALA A 266 4.71 7.88 8.62
N VAL A 267 4.42 6.57 8.65
CA VAL A 267 4.96 5.63 9.64
C VAL A 267 6.28 5.08 9.13
N PRO A 268 7.36 5.20 9.89
CA PRO A 268 8.67 4.64 9.53
C PRO A 268 8.60 3.14 9.26
N SER A 269 9.31 2.67 8.23
CA SER A 269 9.26 1.24 7.89
C SER A 269 10.61 0.66 7.51
N VAL A 270 10.77 -0.64 7.78
CA VAL A 270 11.85 -1.47 7.27
C VAL A 270 11.24 -2.47 6.30
N SER A 271 11.72 -2.48 5.06
CA SER A 271 11.19 -3.31 4.00
C SER A 271 12.22 -4.34 3.51
N ILE A 272 11.78 -5.59 3.44
CA ILE A 272 12.61 -6.72 3.04
C ILE A 272 12.37 -7.02 1.57
N PHE A 273 13.42 -6.88 0.74
CA PHE A 273 13.33 -7.03 -0.72
C PHE A 273 14.18 -8.19 -1.21
N GLY A 274 13.55 -9.03 -2.03
CA GLY A 274 14.21 -10.14 -2.71
C GLY A 274 14.02 -10.07 -4.23
N PRO A 275 12.96 -10.68 -4.80
CA PRO A 275 12.79 -10.86 -6.24
C PRO A 275 12.39 -9.59 -7.01
N THR A 276 12.09 -8.51 -6.32
CA THR A 276 11.59 -7.24 -6.88
C THR A 276 12.60 -6.12 -6.73
N ASP A 277 12.37 -5.03 -7.45
CA ASP A 277 13.21 -3.84 -7.44
C ASP A 277 12.63 -2.77 -6.51
N PRO A 278 13.32 -2.41 -5.42
CA PRO A 278 12.86 -1.35 -4.52
C PRO A 278 12.78 0.03 -5.21
N ASP A 279 13.67 0.32 -6.15
CA ASP A 279 13.67 1.60 -6.87
C ASP A 279 12.40 1.82 -7.69
N ARG A 280 11.64 0.74 -7.92
CA ARG A 280 10.34 0.78 -8.61
C ARG A 280 9.18 1.23 -7.72
N THR A 281 9.23 0.93 -6.43
CA THR A 281 8.05 1.05 -5.55
C THR A 281 8.32 1.73 -4.21
N VAL A 282 9.57 1.80 -3.75
CA VAL A 282 9.91 2.46 -2.48
C VAL A 282 10.19 3.93 -2.73
N ILE A 283 9.48 4.79 -2.01
CA ILE A 283 9.73 6.22 -2.04
C ILE A 283 11.03 6.52 -1.27
N PRO A 284 12.00 7.23 -1.86
CA PRO A 284 13.26 7.55 -1.21
C PRO A 284 13.05 8.22 0.15
N GLY A 285 13.71 7.69 1.18
CA GLY A 285 13.60 8.20 2.55
C GLY A 285 12.38 7.74 3.36
N ALA A 286 11.38 7.13 2.72
CA ALA A 286 10.16 6.66 3.41
C ALA A 286 10.31 5.27 4.07
N SER A 287 11.29 4.48 3.63
CA SER A 287 11.56 3.14 4.17
C SER A 287 13.03 2.82 4.14
N ARG A 288 13.51 2.08 5.15
CA ARG A 288 14.84 1.46 5.14
C ARG A 288 14.74 0.10 4.46
N VAL A 289 15.38 -0.03 3.28
CA VAL A 289 15.37 -1.26 2.48
C VAL A 289 16.47 -2.21 2.97
N VAL A 290 16.10 -3.44 3.29
CA VAL A 290 17.04 -4.55 3.57
C VAL A 290 17.00 -5.51 2.39
N ARG A 291 18.14 -5.68 1.69
CA ARG A 291 18.28 -6.57 0.53
C ARG A 291 19.70 -7.14 0.47
N LYS A 292 19.83 -8.30 -0.14
CA LYS A 292 21.13 -8.89 -0.51
C LYS A 292 21.20 -9.01 -2.03
N PRO A 293 22.33 -8.63 -2.67
CA PRO A 293 22.45 -8.67 -4.13
C PRO A 293 22.56 -10.12 -4.64
N PHE A 294 21.81 -10.43 -5.68
CA PHE A 294 21.88 -11.68 -6.44
C PHE A 294 21.81 -11.42 -7.93
N ALA A 295 22.57 -12.17 -8.73
CA ALA A 295 22.65 -11.98 -10.18
C ALA A 295 21.30 -12.16 -10.91
N CYS A 296 20.34 -12.85 -10.30
CA CYS A 296 19.00 -13.06 -10.85
C CYS A 296 17.99 -11.96 -10.48
N GLN A 297 18.38 -10.96 -9.70
CA GLN A 297 17.50 -9.83 -9.32
C GLN A 297 17.59 -8.69 -10.36
N PRO A 298 16.44 -7.98 -10.55
CA PRO A 298 15.08 -8.33 -10.15
C PRO A 298 14.46 -9.36 -11.12
N CYS A 299 13.92 -10.46 -10.61
CA CYS A 299 13.32 -11.50 -11.47
C CYS A 299 11.79 -11.39 -11.58
N TYR A 300 11.11 -10.70 -10.66
CA TYR A 300 9.65 -10.52 -10.61
C TYR A 300 8.86 -11.84 -10.69
N LYS A 301 9.42 -12.95 -10.17
CA LYS A 301 8.73 -14.25 -10.16
C LYS A 301 7.96 -14.44 -8.85
N ARG A 302 6.80 -15.12 -8.94
CA ARG A 302 6.00 -15.47 -7.76
C ARG A 302 6.58 -16.61 -6.95
N GLU A 303 7.32 -17.50 -7.61
CA GLU A 303 8.09 -18.60 -7.04
C GLU A 303 9.53 -18.49 -7.53
N CYS A 304 10.50 -18.90 -6.70
CA CYS A 304 11.90 -18.87 -7.10
C CYS A 304 12.18 -19.94 -8.18
N PRO A 305 12.48 -19.55 -9.42
CA PRO A 305 12.69 -20.53 -10.50
C PRO A 305 13.99 -21.32 -10.32
N LEU A 306 14.92 -20.81 -9.52
CA LEU A 306 16.22 -21.44 -9.23
C LEU A 306 16.20 -22.25 -7.91
N MET A 307 15.07 -22.33 -7.24
CA MET A 307 14.81 -23.04 -5.98
C MET A 307 15.72 -22.70 -4.79
N HIS A 308 16.80 -21.93 -4.97
CA HIS A 308 17.72 -21.58 -3.87
C HIS A 308 17.15 -20.47 -2.96
N HIS A 309 16.27 -19.61 -3.47
CA HIS A 309 15.64 -18.48 -2.77
C HIS A 309 16.67 -17.59 -2.02
N GLY A 310 17.90 -17.51 -2.53
CA GLY A 310 19.05 -16.87 -1.86
C GLY A 310 18.81 -15.41 -1.55
N CYS A 311 18.14 -14.66 -2.45
CA CYS A 311 17.84 -13.24 -2.26
C CYS A 311 17.02 -12.93 -0.99
N MET A 312 16.29 -13.91 -0.45
CA MET A 312 15.58 -13.81 0.83
C MET A 312 16.31 -14.57 1.95
N ASN A 313 16.90 -15.73 1.60
CA ASN A 313 17.54 -16.59 2.60
C ASN A 313 18.83 -15.99 3.20
N GLU A 314 19.56 -15.18 2.43
CA GLU A 314 20.79 -14.52 2.88
C GLU A 314 20.51 -13.26 3.74
N ILE A 315 19.26 -12.78 3.79
CA ILE A 315 18.87 -11.69 4.69
C ILE A 315 18.70 -12.30 6.08
N THR A 316 19.61 -11.95 6.99
CA THR A 316 19.63 -12.48 8.36
C THR A 316 18.69 -11.70 9.28
N VAL A 317 18.37 -12.29 10.43
CA VAL A 317 17.61 -11.58 11.48
C VAL A 317 18.42 -10.41 12.03
N ASP A 318 19.77 -10.53 12.09
CA ASP A 318 20.66 -9.43 12.49
C ASP A 318 20.54 -8.23 11.56
N ASP A 319 20.52 -8.46 10.24
CA ASP A 319 20.37 -7.38 9.26
C ASP A 319 19.07 -6.59 9.50
N VAL A 320 17.94 -7.30 9.68
CA VAL A 320 16.62 -6.68 9.85
C VAL A 320 16.47 -6.05 11.23
N PHE A 321 16.96 -6.69 12.29
CA PHE A 321 16.95 -6.14 13.65
C PHE A 321 17.76 -4.85 13.74
N ALA A 322 19.01 -4.85 13.23
CA ALA A 322 19.86 -3.66 13.22
C ALA A 322 19.23 -2.51 12.42
N ALA A 323 18.65 -2.82 11.25
CA ALA A 323 17.92 -1.83 10.45
C ALA A 323 16.73 -1.25 11.21
N SER A 324 15.98 -2.09 11.93
CA SER A 324 14.76 -1.69 12.65
C SER A 324 15.05 -0.80 13.85
N VAL A 325 15.97 -1.23 14.72
CA VAL A 325 16.36 -0.46 15.90
C VAL A 325 17.13 0.81 15.50
N GLY A 326 18.00 0.71 14.49
CA GLY A 326 18.72 1.88 13.97
C GLY A 326 17.77 2.95 13.41
N LEU A 327 16.73 2.55 12.67
CA LEU A 327 15.72 3.48 12.16
C LEU A 327 14.93 4.14 13.31
N PHE A 328 14.51 3.36 14.30
CA PHE A 328 13.82 3.87 15.49
C PHE A 328 14.66 4.92 16.24
N ASN A 329 15.93 4.61 16.54
CA ASN A 329 16.83 5.52 17.26
C ASN A 329 17.10 6.83 16.49
N GLU A 330 17.21 6.77 15.16
CA GLU A 330 17.39 7.98 14.33
C GLU A 330 16.17 8.91 14.40
N ILE A 331 14.97 8.36 14.54
CA ILE A 331 13.73 9.14 14.62
C ILE A 331 13.59 9.76 16.01
N GLU A 332 13.80 8.97 17.07
CA GLU A 332 13.77 9.49 18.44
C GLU A 332 14.82 10.58 18.66
N GLY A 333 16.05 10.37 18.19
CA GLY A 333 17.10 11.37 18.28
C GLY A 333 16.80 12.68 17.53
N LYS A 334 16.06 12.63 16.42
CA LYS A 334 15.58 13.83 15.72
C LYS A 334 14.49 14.56 16.51
N ILE A 335 13.55 13.84 17.10
CA ILE A 335 12.46 14.42 17.91
C ILE A 335 13.05 15.14 19.12
N GLU A 336 14.05 14.57 19.79
CA GLU A 336 14.74 15.20 20.91
C GLU A 336 15.50 16.47 20.49
N SER A 337 16.20 16.44 19.34
CA SER A 337 16.93 17.62 18.84
C SER A 337 16.01 18.75 18.42
N ASP A 338 14.90 18.48 17.77
CA ASP A 338 13.92 19.46 17.32
C ASP A 338 13.09 20.02 18.50
N GLY A 339 12.79 19.18 19.49
CA GLY A 339 12.16 19.59 20.74
C GLY A 339 13.04 20.49 21.61
N ALA A 340 14.34 20.25 21.64
CA ALA A 340 15.30 21.11 22.35
C ALA A 340 15.48 22.50 21.70
N GLY A 341 15.30 22.58 20.36
CA GLY A 341 15.36 23.87 19.63
C GLY A 341 14.12 24.75 19.83
N ALA A 342 12.97 24.18 20.15
CA ALA A 342 11.71 24.91 20.36
C ALA A 342 11.62 25.60 21.74
N VAL A 343 12.45 25.23 22.71
CA VAL A 343 12.44 25.84 24.08
C VAL A 343 13.35 27.06 24.19
N ALA A 344 14.15 27.36 23.17
CA ALA A 344 15.17 28.47 23.25
C ALA A 344 14.69 29.85 22.74
N PHE A 345 13.41 30.01 22.35
CA PHE A 345 12.86 31.30 21.94
C PHE A 345 11.64 31.71 22.77
N GLY A 346 11.85 32.10 24.02
CA GLY A 346 10.77 32.59 24.86
C GLY A 346 11.20 33.13 26.21
N THR A 347 12.22 34.03 26.24
CA THR A 347 12.40 35.00 27.33
C THR A 347 13.24 36.17 26.82
N GLU A 348 12.59 37.19 26.29
CA GLU A 348 12.96 38.60 26.49
C GLU A 348 11.73 39.49 26.25
#